data_7b4b613967496d5b2ea6ca3331a19c66
#
_entry.id   7b4b613967496d5b2ea6ca3331a19c66
#
_cell.length_a   1.000
_cell.length_b   1.000
_cell.length_c   1.000
_cell.angle_alpha   90.00
_cell.angle_beta   90.00
_cell.angle_gamma   90.00
#
_symmetry.space_group_name_H-M   'P 1'
#
loop_
_entity.id
_entity.type
_entity.pdbx_description
1 polymer ?
#
loop_
_entity_poly.entity_id
_entity_poly.type
_entity_poly.pdbx_seq_one_letter_code
_entity_poly.pdbx_strand_id
1 'polypeptide(L)'
;MGRPLELAFRLTWYILKNKVKGRRRFPLVTMLEPLEKCNLACEGCGRIREYEHVLDRLVSVDRCLQAVEDSGAPIVSIAGGEPTLHPEIDQIVNRIVAQKRFVYMCTNALLMERVMKKIPPSKYFCFVVHMDGMEAAHDKSVYRKGVFKIASRAIDSALEKGYRVTTNTTVFNGCDEDDLIEMFKNMTDRGVEGCMVSPGYQFKTVPNQQLFISRQRARKVFKNVLDPSRGIKFYNNPLYLDFLRGNREYECTAFSNPTYTPMGWREPCYLLGDRHTQNVDDLFSEELWERYGVGKDPRCADCLMHCGFESASIFQALSKPGDAIRMVKEGAFQNAGIGAG
;
A
#
# COMPACT_ATOMS: atom_id res chain seq x y z
N MET A 1 5.57 -9.74 15.54
CA MET A 1 5.20 -8.42 16.15
C MET A 1 4.05 -7.87 15.33
N GLY A 2 3.01 -7.30 15.96
CA GLY A 2 1.90 -6.73 15.23
C GLY A 2 2.08 -5.25 14.92
N ARG A 3 1.06 -4.63 14.28
CA ARG A 3 1.05 -3.16 14.09
C ARG A 3 1.39 -2.46 15.40
N PRO A 4 2.36 -1.53 15.42
CA PRO A 4 2.70 -0.84 16.65
C PRO A 4 1.48 -0.07 17.17
N LEU A 5 1.08 -0.28 18.43
CA LEU A 5 0.05 0.52 19.10
C LEU A 5 0.37 2.02 19.03
N GLU A 6 1.65 2.35 19.04
CA GLU A 6 2.14 3.71 18.83
C GLU A 6 1.68 4.31 17.49
N LEU A 7 1.62 3.52 16.41
CA LEU A 7 1.11 4.00 15.12
C LEU A 7 -0.37 4.39 15.22
N ALA A 8 -1.18 3.54 15.84
CA ALA A 8 -2.62 3.83 16.01
C ALA A 8 -2.84 5.10 16.82
N PHE A 9 -2.10 5.25 17.93
CA PHE A 9 -2.18 6.45 18.78
C PHE A 9 -1.74 7.71 18.04
N ARG A 10 -0.59 7.67 17.35
CA ARG A 10 -0.07 8.81 16.59
C ARG A 10 -0.99 9.22 15.45
N LEU A 11 -1.55 8.23 14.73
CA LEU A 11 -2.46 8.49 13.63
C LEU A 11 -3.76 9.13 14.15
N THR A 12 -4.34 8.60 15.22
CA THR A 12 -5.55 9.17 15.85
C THR A 12 -5.28 10.61 16.31
N TRP A 13 -4.18 10.84 17.02
CA TRP A 13 -3.81 12.19 17.45
C TRP A 13 -3.59 13.16 16.27
N TYR A 14 -2.91 12.70 15.23
CA TYR A 14 -2.67 13.49 14.03
C TYR A 14 -3.98 13.90 13.35
N ILE A 15 -4.93 12.96 13.22
CA ILE A 15 -6.23 13.23 12.60
C ILE A 15 -7.03 14.22 13.47
N LEU A 16 -7.10 14.02 14.78
CA LEU A 16 -7.78 14.93 15.70
C LEU A 16 -7.20 16.35 15.62
N LYS A 17 -5.86 16.48 15.65
CA LYS A 17 -5.16 17.76 15.50
C LYS A 17 -5.54 18.49 14.21
N ASN A 18 -5.60 17.78 13.07
CA ASN A 18 -5.99 18.39 11.80
C ASN A 18 -7.47 18.79 11.77
N LYS A 19 -8.36 17.95 12.33
CA LYS A 19 -9.79 18.29 12.45
C LYS A 19 -10.03 19.52 13.32
N VAL A 20 -9.35 19.62 14.48
CA VAL A 20 -9.41 20.82 15.35
C VAL A 20 -8.93 22.08 14.65
N LYS A 21 -7.93 21.97 13.75
CA LYS A 21 -7.47 23.06 12.90
C LYS A 21 -8.41 23.40 11.73
N GLY A 22 -9.57 22.76 11.63
CA GLY A 22 -10.54 22.97 10.56
C GLY A 22 -10.12 22.41 9.19
N ARG A 23 -9.05 21.59 9.11
CA ARG A 23 -8.62 21.02 7.86
C ARG A 23 -9.57 19.89 7.43
N ARG A 24 -10.18 20.04 6.27
CA ARG A 24 -11.08 19.03 5.68
C ARG A 24 -10.30 17.93 4.96
N ARG A 25 -9.20 18.29 4.29
CA ARG A 25 -8.32 17.38 3.54
C ARG A 25 -6.89 17.51 4.06
N PHE A 26 -6.27 16.39 4.36
CA PHE A 26 -4.90 16.29 4.84
C PHE A 26 -4.36 14.87 4.63
N PRO A 27 -3.04 14.72 4.46
CA PRO A 27 -2.44 13.42 4.18
C PRO A 27 -2.38 12.54 5.42
N LEU A 28 -2.55 11.23 5.23
CA LEU A 28 -2.25 10.19 6.23
C LEU A 28 -0.96 9.45 5.89
N VAL A 29 -0.70 9.29 4.60
CA VAL A 29 0.46 8.59 4.06
C VAL A 29 1.10 9.46 2.98
N THR A 30 2.39 9.71 3.06
CA THR A 30 3.17 10.20 1.92
C THR A 30 3.60 9.00 1.08
N MET A 31 3.18 8.95 -0.17
CA MET A 31 3.71 8.00 -1.13
C MET A 31 4.97 8.60 -1.77
N LEU A 32 6.11 7.94 -1.65
CA LEU A 32 7.35 8.30 -2.34
C LEU A 32 7.63 7.30 -3.46
N GLU A 33 7.82 7.80 -4.66
CA GLU A 33 8.33 7.05 -5.80
C GLU A 33 9.69 7.64 -6.18
N PRO A 34 10.79 7.24 -5.50
CA PRO A 34 12.10 7.87 -5.70
C PRO A 34 12.71 7.54 -7.06
N LEU A 35 12.16 6.53 -7.76
CA LEU A 35 12.46 6.18 -9.14
C LEU A 35 11.31 5.37 -9.73
N GLU A 36 11.20 5.38 -11.06
CA GLU A 36 10.19 4.59 -11.79
C GLU A 36 10.78 3.32 -12.45
N LYS A 37 12.10 3.16 -12.45
CA LYS A 37 12.78 1.97 -12.98
C LYS A 37 12.48 0.74 -12.12
N CYS A 38 12.21 -0.38 -12.78
CA CYS A 38 12.01 -1.68 -12.13
C CYS A 38 12.87 -2.75 -12.80
N ASN A 39 13.23 -3.80 -12.06
CA ASN A 39 13.90 -5.00 -12.55
C ASN A 39 12.94 -6.15 -12.88
N LEU A 40 11.63 -5.88 -12.86
CA LEU A 40 10.55 -6.74 -13.33
C LEU A 40 9.64 -5.97 -14.30
N ALA A 41 8.84 -6.71 -15.07
CA ALA A 41 7.87 -6.17 -16.03
C ALA A 41 6.49 -6.82 -15.84
N CYS A 42 5.96 -6.78 -14.60
CA CYS A 42 4.70 -7.42 -14.23
C CYS A 42 3.56 -7.09 -15.19
N GLU A 43 2.68 -8.06 -15.45
CA GLU A 43 1.61 -7.97 -16.46
C GLU A 43 0.70 -6.77 -16.22
N GLY A 44 0.23 -6.58 -15.00
CA GLY A 44 -0.70 -5.51 -14.62
C GLY A 44 -0.06 -4.18 -14.23
N CYS A 45 1.27 -4.05 -14.33
CA CYS A 45 1.96 -2.84 -13.89
C CYS A 45 1.79 -1.69 -14.90
N GLY A 46 1.08 -0.62 -14.50
CA GLY A 46 1.00 0.62 -15.28
C GLY A 46 2.24 1.51 -15.17
N ARG A 47 2.97 1.45 -14.03
CA ARG A 47 4.04 2.38 -13.70
C ARG A 47 5.15 2.45 -14.74
N ILE A 48 5.82 1.34 -15.00
CA ILE A 48 6.93 1.29 -15.95
C ILE A 48 6.51 1.69 -17.37
N ARG A 49 5.22 1.60 -17.70
CA ARG A 49 4.67 1.97 -19.01
C ARG A 49 4.28 3.44 -19.07
N GLU A 50 3.64 3.97 -18.02
CA GLU A 50 3.26 5.39 -17.95
C GLU A 50 4.48 6.31 -17.86
N TYR A 51 5.56 5.84 -17.25
CA TYR A 51 6.76 6.60 -16.94
C TYR A 51 7.99 6.18 -17.74
N GLU A 52 7.82 5.46 -18.86
CA GLU A 52 8.90 4.99 -19.72
C GLU A 52 9.91 6.09 -20.08
N HIS A 53 9.43 7.32 -20.26
CA HIS A 53 10.24 8.48 -20.62
C HIS A 53 11.07 9.07 -19.48
N VAL A 54 10.92 8.58 -18.24
CA VAL A 54 11.62 9.09 -17.04
C VAL A 54 12.19 7.99 -16.14
N LEU A 55 12.30 6.77 -16.63
CA LEU A 55 12.75 5.61 -15.84
C LEU A 55 14.13 5.80 -15.17
N ASP A 56 15.03 6.56 -15.81
CA ASP A 56 16.36 6.81 -15.30
C ASP A 56 16.47 8.05 -14.37
N ARG A 57 15.35 8.78 -14.17
CA ARG A 57 15.34 9.90 -13.24
C ARG A 57 15.24 9.42 -11.80
N LEU A 58 16.08 9.99 -10.94
CA LEU A 58 16.09 9.72 -9.51
C LEU A 58 15.66 10.97 -8.74
N VAL A 59 14.92 10.76 -7.66
CA VAL A 59 14.67 11.80 -6.66
C VAL A 59 15.82 11.76 -5.65
N SER A 60 16.53 12.85 -5.45
CA SER A 60 17.62 12.91 -4.46
C SER A 60 17.09 12.68 -3.03
N VAL A 61 17.98 12.24 -2.13
CA VAL A 61 17.66 12.05 -0.72
C VAL A 61 17.00 13.29 -0.12
N ASP A 62 17.58 14.46 -0.33
CA ASP A 62 17.08 15.71 0.24
C ASP A 62 15.69 16.08 -0.31
N ARG A 63 15.42 15.84 -1.59
CA ARG A 63 14.09 16.05 -2.17
C ARG A 63 13.06 15.06 -1.64
N CYS A 64 13.43 13.80 -1.40
CA CYS A 64 12.55 12.83 -0.75
C CYS A 64 12.19 13.30 0.67
N LEU A 65 13.17 13.76 1.45
CA LEU A 65 12.94 14.26 2.81
C LEU A 65 12.08 15.52 2.82
N GLN A 66 12.35 16.46 1.89
CA GLN A 66 11.55 17.65 1.75
C GLN A 66 10.07 17.31 1.43
N ALA A 67 9.82 16.39 0.50
CA ALA A 67 8.46 15.95 0.20
C ALA A 67 7.76 15.31 1.41
N VAL A 68 8.48 14.55 2.23
CA VAL A 68 7.95 13.99 3.49
C VAL A 68 7.60 15.10 4.49
N GLU A 69 8.40 16.15 4.57
CA GLU A 69 8.14 17.31 5.44
C GLU A 69 6.97 18.14 4.93
N ASP A 70 6.93 18.47 3.65
CA ASP A 70 5.85 19.24 3.00
C ASP A 70 4.49 18.59 3.22
N SER A 71 4.43 17.26 3.04
CA SER A 71 3.20 16.51 3.28
C SER A 71 2.83 16.45 4.77
N GLY A 72 3.81 16.31 5.65
CA GLY A 72 3.60 16.21 7.10
C GLY A 72 2.91 14.93 7.57
N ALA A 73 2.68 13.94 6.70
CA ALA A 73 2.03 12.69 7.04
C ALA A 73 2.84 11.84 8.05
N PRO A 74 2.19 11.13 8.99
CA PRO A 74 2.88 10.28 9.96
C PRO A 74 3.43 8.98 9.38
N ILE A 75 2.96 8.58 8.21
CA ILE A 75 3.34 7.35 7.50
C ILE A 75 3.97 7.73 6.16
N VAL A 76 5.01 7.00 5.78
CA VAL A 76 5.63 7.09 4.46
C VAL A 76 5.61 5.73 3.80
N SER A 77 5.02 5.62 2.62
CA SER A 77 5.08 4.43 1.78
C SER A 77 6.05 4.69 0.63
N ILE A 78 7.11 3.90 0.53
CA ILE A 78 8.09 4.00 -0.54
C ILE A 78 7.75 2.95 -1.59
N ALA A 79 7.46 3.40 -2.81
CA ALA A 79 7.05 2.59 -3.94
C ALA A 79 7.75 3.07 -5.24
N GLY A 80 7.04 3.13 -6.35
CA GLY A 80 7.56 3.52 -7.65
C GLY A 80 7.76 2.31 -8.55
N GLY A 81 8.88 2.20 -9.24
CA GLY A 81 9.33 0.96 -9.87
C GLY A 81 9.77 -0.05 -8.81
N GLU A 82 11.07 -0.26 -8.66
CA GLU A 82 11.62 -1.07 -7.55
C GLU A 82 12.52 -0.19 -6.68
N PRO A 83 12.10 0.21 -5.47
CA PRO A 83 12.85 1.13 -4.62
C PRO A 83 14.25 0.67 -4.27
N THR A 84 14.48 -0.65 -4.19
CA THR A 84 15.80 -1.21 -3.89
C THR A 84 16.84 -0.99 -5.00
N LEU A 85 16.42 -0.51 -6.17
CA LEU A 85 17.34 -0.08 -7.25
C LEU A 85 17.90 1.33 -7.00
N HIS A 86 17.26 2.15 -6.18
CA HIS A 86 17.76 3.49 -5.89
C HIS A 86 19.11 3.39 -5.15
N PRO A 87 20.17 4.06 -5.62
CA PRO A 87 21.52 3.91 -5.08
C PRO A 87 21.64 4.31 -3.60
N GLU A 88 20.80 5.26 -3.16
CA GLU A 88 20.80 5.82 -1.81
C GLU A 88 19.53 5.51 -1.04
N ILE A 89 18.84 4.40 -1.35
CA ILE A 89 17.59 4.02 -0.68
C ILE A 89 17.77 3.87 0.84
N ASP A 90 18.92 3.40 1.27
CA ASP A 90 19.29 3.27 2.67
C ASP A 90 19.34 4.63 3.37
N GLN A 91 19.87 5.68 2.73
CA GLN A 91 19.90 7.03 3.29
C GLN A 91 18.50 7.61 3.40
N ILE A 92 17.65 7.44 2.35
CA ILE A 92 16.26 7.88 2.36
C ILE A 92 15.53 7.24 3.54
N VAL A 93 15.56 5.91 3.64
CA VAL A 93 14.85 5.17 4.70
C VAL A 93 15.36 5.53 6.09
N ASN A 94 16.69 5.48 6.30
CA ASN A 94 17.28 5.72 7.61
C ASN A 94 17.00 7.14 8.13
N ARG A 95 17.05 8.16 7.26
CA ARG A 95 16.76 9.56 7.64
C ARG A 95 15.27 9.78 7.95
N ILE A 96 14.34 9.12 7.24
CA ILE A 96 12.90 9.18 7.54
C ILE A 96 12.60 8.44 8.86
N VAL A 97 13.19 7.26 9.07
CA VAL A 97 13.06 6.49 10.32
C VAL A 97 13.61 7.26 11.52
N ALA A 98 14.71 7.99 11.36
CA ALA A 98 15.27 8.86 12.41
C ALA A 98 14.30 9.97 12.85
N GLN A 99 13.41 10.46 11.96
CA GLN A 99 12.30 11.36 12.29
C GLN A 99 11.14 10.64 13.02
N LYS A 100 11.28 9.35 13.35
CA LYS A 100 10.24 8.52 13.96
C LYS A 100 8.95 8.42 13.11
N ARG A 101 9.02 8.55 11.79
CA ARG A 101 7.93 8.27 10.87
C ARG A 101 7.89 6.77 10.55
N PHE A 102 6.69 6.23 10.37
CA PHE A 102 6.54 4.84 9.99
C PHE A 102 6.76 4.69 8.49
N VAL A 103 7.76 3.90 8.11
CA VAL A 103 8.14 3.66 6.71
C VAL A 103 7.72 2.26 6.29
N TYR A 104 7.00 2.17 5.19
CA TYR A 104 6.61 0.93 4.50
C TYR A 104 7.26 0.93 3.13
N MET A 105 8.22 0.04 2.90
CA MET A 105 8.91 -0.04 1.61
C MET A 105 8.40 -1.22 0.79
N CYS A 106 7.68 -0.91 -0.30
CA CYS A 106 7.20 -1.90 -1.26
C CYS A 106 8.36 -2.43 -2.08
N THR A 107 8.46 -3.75 -2.24
CA THR A 107 9.55 -4.37 -3.01
C THR A 107 9.14 -5.72 -3.58
N ASN A 108 9.71 -6.08 -4.73
CA ASN A 108 9.62 -7.43 -5.28
C ASN A 108 10.63 -8.42 -4.65
N ALA A 109 11.35 -7.99 -3.62
CA ALA A 109 12.32 -8.72 -2.82
C ALA A 109 13.59 -9.21 -3.52
N LEU A 110 13.77 -9.03 -4.84
CA LEU A 110 14.94 -9.52 -5.57
C LEU A 110 16.28 -8.98 -5.02
N LEU A 111 16.25 -7.77 -4.44
CA LEU A 111 17.44 -7.12 -3.86
C LEU A 111 17.31 -6.84 -2.36
N MET A 112 16.32 -7.42 -1.70
CA MET A 112 16.00 -7.16 -0.30
C MET A 112 17.16 -7.50 0.64
N GLU A 113 17.86 -8.62 0.40
CA GLU A 113 19.06 -9.02 1.17
C GLU A 113 20.18 -7.99 1.09
N ARG A 114 20.36 -7.33 -0.06
CA ARG A 114 21.34 -6.26 -0.22
C ARG A 114 20.99 -5.06 0.63
N VAL A 115 19.73 -4.69 0.68
CA VAL A 115 19.25 -3.52 1.40
C VAL A 115 19.28 -3.74 2.91
N MET A 116 18.99 -4.93 3.39
CA MET A 116 19.07 -5.31 4.81
C MET A 116 20.48 -5.14 5.41
N LYS A 117 21.53 -5.15 4.60
CA LYS A 117 22.91 -4.86 5.07
C LYS A 117 23.12 -3.41 5.50
N LYS A 118 22.26 -2.49 5.05
CA LYS A 118 22.42 -1.03 5.22
C LYS A 118 21.28 -0.36 5.99
N ILE A 119 20.12 -0.99 6.04
CA ILE A 119 18.94 -0.52 6.78
C ILE A 119 18.74 -1.47 7.96
N PRO A 120 19.00 -1.07 9.21
CA PRO A 120 18.79 -1.93 10.37
C PRO A 120 17.30 -2.13 10.66
N PRO A 121 16.93 -3.27 11.34
CA PRO A 121 15.56 -3.48 11.79
C PRO A 121 15.11 -2.38 12.76
N SER A 122 13.87 -1.94 12.60
CA SER A 122 13.29 -0.87 13.40
C SER A 122 11.78 -1.04 13.53
N LYS A 123 11.20 -0.66 14.68
CA LYS A 123 9.74 -0.60 14.83
C LYS A 123 9.08 0.39 13.86
N TYR A 124 9.84 1.33 13.31
CA TYR A 124 9.38 2.32 12.34
C TYR A 124 9.58 1.89 10.89
N PHE A 125 10.19 0.73 10.62
CA PHE A 125 10.43 0.26 9.27
C PHE A 125 9.79 -1.10 9.03
N CYS A 126 9.10 -1.25 7.90
CA CYS A 126 8.44 -2.49 7.48
C CYS A 126 8.68 -2.73 5.99
N PHE A 127 9.12 -3.93 5.63
CA PHE A 127 9.08 -4.38 4.25
C PHE A 127 7.66 -4.77 3.85
N VAL A 128 7.24 -4.36 2.65
CA VAL A 128 5.98 -4.75 2.02
C VAL A 128 6.32 -5.55 0.77
N VAL A 129 6.31 -6.86 0.89
CA VAL A 129 6.75 -7.74 -0.19
C VAL A 129 5.60 -8.07 -1.12
N HIS A 130 5.79 -7.86 -2.43
CA HIS A 130 4.81 -8.18 -3.44
C HIS A 130 4.65 -9.69 -3.63
N MET A 131 3.43 -10.22 -3.47
CA MET A 131 3.09 -11.65 -3.60
C MET A 131 1.68 -11.80 -4.18
N ASP A 132 1.52 -12.29 -5.41
CA ASP A 132 0.21 -12.38 -6.10
C ASP A 132 -0.37 -13.81 -6.18
N GLY A 133 0.15 -14.74 -5.44
CA GLY A 133 -0.28 -16.15 -5.39
C GLY A 133 0.87 -17.07 -5.02
N MET A 134 0.65 -18.36 -5.08
CA MET A 134 1.69 -19.38 -4.94
C MET A 134 2.66 -19.35 -6.14
N GLU A 135 3.72 -20.15 -6.14
CA GLU A 135 4.85 -20.06 -7.06
C GLU A 135 4.44 -19.90 -8.53
N ALA A 136 3.52 -20.74 -9.02
CA ALA A 136 3.13 -20.72 -10.42
C ALA A 136 2.37 -19.42 -10.80
N ALA A 137 1.45 -18.98 -9.94
CA ALA A 137 0.66 -17.78 -10.16
C ALA A 137 1.52 -16.53 -10.02
N HIS A 138 2.34 -16.43 -8.96
CA HIS A 138 3.20 -15.28 -8.73
C HIS A 138 4.25 -15.10 -9.85
N ASP A 139 4.99 -16.17 -10.19
CA ASP A 139 6.03 -16.09 -11.23
C ASP A 139 5.44 -15.73 -12.60
N LYS A 140 4.21 -16.18 -12.88
CA LYS A 140 3.46 -15.77 -14.07
C LYS A 140 3.11 -14.28 -14.03
N SER A 141 2.58 -13.76 -12.92
CA SER A 141 2.16 -12.35 -12.79
C SER A 141 3.32 -11.38 -13.00
N VAL A 142 4.52 -11.76 -12.56
CA VAL A 142 5.73 -10.93 -12.66
C VAL A 142 6.58 -11.23 -13.92
N TYR A 143 6.11 -12.11 -14.80
CA TYR A 143 6.82 -12.57 -16.02
C TYR A 143 8.24 -13.09 -15.79
N ARG A 144 8.52 -13.66 -14.60
CA ARG A 144 9.85 -14.17 -14.27
C ARG A 144 9.78 -15.37 -13.32
N LYS A 145 10.34 -16.51 -13.75
CA LYS A 145 10.44 -17.72 -12.93
C LYS A 145 11.40 -17.53 -11.75
N GLY A 146 11.04 -18.15 -10.62
CA GLY A 146 11.85 -18.20 -9.41
C GLY A 146 11.74 -17.00 -8.50
N VAL A 147 10.93 -15.98 -8.83
CA VAL A 147 10.73 -14.79 -7.99
C VAL A 147 10.04 -15.17 -6.69
N PHE A 148 9.01 -16.01 -6.71
CA PHE A 148 8.35 -16.51 -5.51
C PHE A 148 9.33 -17.11 -4.50
N LYS A 149 10.24 -17.99 -4.98
CA LYS A 149 11.26 -18.63 -4.10
C LYS A 149 12.24 -17.63 -3.51
N ILE A 150 12.64 -16.62 -4.30
CA ILE A 150 13.54 -15.56 -3.83
C ILE A 150 12.82 -14.70 -2.79
N ALA A 151 11.59 -14.28 -3.07
CA ALA A 151 10.79 -13.46 -2.18
C ALA A 151 10.49 -14.19 -0.85
N SER A 152 10.10 -15.47 -0.91
CA SER A 152 9.84 -16.28 0.28
C SER A 152 11.09 -16.40 1.16
N ARG A 153 12.26 -16.69 0.59
CA ARG A 153 13.52 -16.74 1.35
C ARG A 153 13.92 -15.38 1.94
N ALA A 154 13.68 -14.30 1.19
CA ALA A 154 13.96 -12.95 1.69
C ALA A 154 13.04 -12.56 2.84
N ILE A 155 11.77 -12.97 2.80
CA ILE A 155 10.82 -12.82 3.93
C ILE A 155 11.34 -13.57 5.15
N ASP A 156 11.67 -14.86 5.02
CA ASP A 156 12.16 -15.68 6.12
C ASP A 156 13.41 -15.05 6.75
N SER A 157 14.40 -14.68 5.94
CA SER A 157 15.63 -14.03 6.39
C SER A 157 15.37 -12.69 7.10
N ALA A 158 14.41 -11.90 6.61
CA ALA A 158 14.05 -10.64 7.25
C ALA A 158 13.39 -10.86 8.61
N LEU A 159 12.47 -11.82 8.72
CA LEU A 159 11.81 -12.17 9.97
C LEU A 159 12.82 -12.67 11.00
N GLU A 160 13.75 -13.55 10.62
CA GLU A 160 14.84 -14.05 11.47
C GLU A 160 15.74 -12.92 12.00
N LYS A 161 15.97 -11.88 11.17
CA LYS A 161 16.77 -10.69 11.53
C LYS A 161 15.99 -9.65 12.33
N GLY A 162 14.71 -9.91 12.64
CA GLY A 162 13.86 -9.03 13.45
C GLY A 162 13.23 -7.85 12.68
N TYR A 163 13.19 -7.91 11.36
CA TYR A 163 12.45 -6.92 10.58
C TYR A 163 10.95 -7.17 10.66
N ARG A 164 10.20 -6.08 10.54
CA ARG A 164 8.77 -6.14 10.28
C ARG A 164 8.56 -6.42 8.80
N VAL A 165 7.69 -7.37 8.50
CA VAL A 165 7.36 -7.78 7.13
C VAL A 165 5.85 -7.92 7.00
N THR A 166 5.30 -7.37 5.93
CA THR A 166 3.94 -7.63 5.43
C THR A 166 4.02 -7.94 3.94
N THR A 167 2.98 -8.54 3.37
CA THR A 167 2.88 -8.76 1.94
C THR A 167 1.85 -7.84 1.30
N ASN A 168 1.97 -7.59 0.00
CA ASN A 168 0.97 -6.87 -0.79
C ASN A 168 0.60 -7.68 -2.01
N THR A 169 -0.69 -7.93 -2.17
CA THR A 169 -1.27 -8.76 -3.23
C THR A 169 -2.22 -7.94 -4.08
N THR A 170 -2.04 -8.00 -5.39
CA THR A 170 -2.95 -7.41 -6.36
C THR A 170 -3.83 -8.49 -6.98
N VAL A 171 -5.13 -8.39 -6.75
CA VAL A 171 -6.10 -9.36 -7.29
C VAL A 171 -6.56 -8.94 -8.67
N PHE A 172 -6.33 -9.80 -9.65
CA PHE A 172 -6.71 -9.61 -11.04
C PHE A 172 -7.90 -10.51 -11.45
N ASN A 173 -8.46 -10.22 -12.61
CA ASN A 173 -9.51 -11.05 -13.19
C ASN A 173 -8.97 -12.43 -13.55
N GLY A 174 -9.76 -13.48 -13.29
CA GLY A 174 -9.33 -14.86 -13.52
C GLY A 174 -8.31 -15.39 -12.51
N CYS A 175 -8.10 -14.71 -11.37
CA CYS A 175 -7.32 -15.26 -10.25
C CYS A 175 -7.93 -16.58 -9.77
N ASP A 176 -7.08 -17.52 -9.39
CA ASP A 176 -7.48 -18.72 -8.66
C ASP A 176 -7.64 -18.34 -7.17
N GLU A 177 -8.88 -18.43 -6.67
CA GLU A 177 -9.21 -18.04 -5.31
C GLU A 177 -8.59 -18.99 -4.27
N ASP A 178 -8.46 -20.28 -4.60
CA ASP A 178 -7.85 -21.28 -3.71
C ASP A 178 -6.32 -21.09 -3.62
N ASP A 179 -5.66 -20.79 -4.74
CA ASP A 179 -4.23 -20.44 -4.77
C ASP A 179 -3.95 -19.17 -3.94
N LEU A 180 -4.80 -18.15 -4.04
CA LEU A 180 -4.69 -16.94 -3.20
C LEU A 180 -4.86 -17.26 -1.70
N ILE A 181 -5.84 -18.09 -1.35
CA ILE A 181 -6.09 -18.48 0.04
C ILE A 181 -4.91 -19.27 0.57
N GLU A 182 -4.36 -20.22 -0.21
CA GLU A 182 -3.16 -20.98 0.16
C GLU A 182 -1.97 -20.06 0.39
N MET A 183 -1.73 -19.11 -0.52
CA MET A 183 -0.65 -18.15 -0.38
C MET A 183 -0.81 -17.29 0.88
N PHE A 184 -2.00 -16.77 1.18
CA PHE A 184 -2.23 -15.97 2.38
C PHE A 184 -2.03 -16.79 3.67
N LYS A 185 -2.44 -18.05 3.70
CA LYS A 185 -2.15 -18.97 4.81
C LYS A 185 -0.65 -19.18 4.95
N ASN A 186 0.04 -19.49 3.86
CA ASN A 186 1.48 -19.69 3.83
C ASN A 186 2.24 -18.47 4.40
N MET A 187 1.86 -17.25 4.00
CA MET A 187 2.46 -16.03 4.54
C MET A 187 2.12 -15.81 6.02
N THR A 188 0.89 -16.11 6.43
CA THR A 188 0.46 -16.04 7.83
C THR A 188 1.28 -16.99 8.70
N ASP A 189 1.49 -18.24 8.25
CA ASP A 189 2.24 -19.29 8.97
C ASP A 189 3.74 -18.97 9.06
N ARG A 190 4.30 -18.26 8.05
CA ARG A 190 5.67 -17.73 8.11
C ARG A 190 5.84 -16.63 9.16
N GLY A 191 4.77 -16.04 9.66
CA GLY A 191 4.82 -15.03 10.71
C GLY A 191 4.93 -13.59 10.21
N VAL A 192 4.54 -13.29 8.97
CA VAL A 192 4.38 -11.89 8.53
C VAL A 192 3.34 -11.18 9.39
N GLU A 193 3.43 -9.86 9.54
CA GLU A 193 2.47 -9.08 10.32
C GLU A 193 1.04 -9.14 9.77
N GLY A 194 0.90 -9.48 8.50
CA GLY A 194 -0.36 -9.70 7.80
C GLY A 194 -0.21 -9.45 6.31
N CYS A 195 -1.22 -9.82 5.56
CA CYS A 195 -1.26 -9.65 4.11
C CYS A 195 -2.12 -8.43 3.74
N MET A 196 -1.58 -7.53 2.91
CA MET A 196 -2.35 -6.46 2.29
C MET A 196 -2.94 -6.97 0.98
N VAL A 197 -4.14 -6.54 0.67
CA VAL A 197 -4.83 -6.97 -0.55
C VAL A 197 -5.63 -5.81 -1.16
N SER A 198 -5.62 -5.74 -2.49
CA SER A 198 -6.46 -4.83 -3.26
C SER A 198 -6.71 -5.39 -4.67
N PRO A 199 -7.78 -5.00 -5.37
CA PRO A 199 -7.93 -5.34 -6.78
C PRO A 199 -6.92 -4.56 -7.63
N GLY A 200 -6.59 -5.07 -8.81
CA GLY A 200 -5.80 -4.34 -9.80
C GLY A 200 -6.54 -3.12 -10.32
N TYR A 201 -5.85 -1.99 -10.40
CA TYR A 201 -6.38 -0.78 -11.05
C TYR A 201 -6.17 -0.86 -12.57
N GLN A 202 -7.20 -0.48 -13.33
CA GLN A 202 -7.21 -0.54 -14.79
C GLN A 202 -6.38 0.59 -15.42
N PHE A 203 -5.07 0.38 -15.50
CA PHE A 203 -4.18 1.31 -16.20
C PHE A 203 -4.37 1.19 -17.71
N LYS A 204 -4.63 2.32 -18.39
CA LYS A 204 -4.83 2.36 -19.84
C LYS A 204 -3.61 1.91 -20.64
N THR A 205 -2.43 2.07 -20.08
CA THR A 205 -1.14 1.73 -20.70
C THR A 205 -0.83 0.22 -20.66
N VAL A 206 -1.59 -0.57 -19.89
CA VAL A 206 -1.43 -2.03 -19.86
C VAL A 206 -2.15 -2.63 -21.07
N PRO A 207 -1.45 -3.41 -21.93
CA PRO A 207 -2.05 -3.93 -23.15
C PRO A 207 -3.24 -4.87 -22.94
N ASN A 208 -3.13 -5.76 -21.94
CA ASN A 208 -4.19 -6.72 -21.60
C ASN A 208 -5.22 -6.10 -20.66
N GLN A 209 -6.23 -5.44 -21.22
CA GLN A 209 -7.30 -4.80 -20.43
C GLN A 209 -8.24 -5.83 -19.77
N GLN A 210 -8.31 -7.07 -20.25
CA GLN A 210 -9.12 -8.12 -19.65
C GLN A 210 -8.56 -8.62 -18.32
N LEU A 211 -7.32 -8.30 -18.02
CA LEU A 211 -6.67 -8.61 -16.75
C LEU A 211 -7.35 -7.91 -15.56
N PHE A 212 -7.94 -6.74 -15.80
CA PHE A 212 -8.50 -5.96 -14.70
C PHE A 212 -9.90 -6.45 -14.30
N ILE A 213 -10.10 -6.52 -13.00
CA ILE A 213 -11.32 -7.04 -12.39
C ILE A 213 -12.34 -5.91 -12.17
N SER A 214 -13.58 -6.11 -12.60
CA SER A 214 -14.65 -5.14 -12.30
C SER A 214 -14.98 -5.12 -10.81
N ARG A 215 -15.51 -3.99 -10.32
CA ARG A 215 -15.93 -3.81 -8.92
C ARG A 215 -16.86 -4.93 -8.44
N GLN A 216 -17.84 -5.31 -9.27
CA GLN A 216 -18.80 -6.37 -8.94
C GLN A 216 -18.11 -7.74 -8.81
N ARG A 217 -17.22 -8.09 -9.72
CA ARG A 217 -16.48 -9.36 -9.67
C ARG A 217 -15.50 -9.38 -8.51
N ALA A 218 -14.78 -8.28 -8.26
CA ALA A 218 -13.85 -8.13 -7.14
C ALA A 218 -14.56 -8.41 -5.80
N ARG A 219 -15.75 -7.84 -5.58
CA ARG A 219 -16.54 -8.10 -4.37
C ARG A 219 -16.92 -9.58 -4.20
N LYS A 220 -17.21 -10.31 -5.29
CA LYS A 220 -17.48 -11.75 -5.22
C LYS A 220 -16.24 -12.53 -4.77
N VAL A 221 -15.08 -12.24 -5.36
CA VAL A 221 -13.80 -12.84 -4.98
C VAL A 221 -13.48 -12.53 -3.52
N PHE A 222 -13.58 -11.27 -3.11
CA PHE A 222 -13.26 -10.86 -1.74
C PHE A 222 -14.22 -11.42 -0.69
N LYS A 223 -15.48 -11.72 -1.02
CA LYS A 223 -16.39 -12.43 -0.09
C LYS A 223 -15.85 -13.80 0.29
N ASN A 224 -15.24 -14.53 -0.64
CA ASN A 224 -14.65 -15.84 -0.39
C ASN A 224 -13.25 -15.73 0.22
N VAL A 225 -12.35 -14.99 -0.42
CA VAL A 225 -10.93 -14.90 -0.02
C VAL A 225 -10.76 -14.26 1.36
N LEU A 226 -11.57 -13.26 1.69
CA LEU A 226 -11.49 -12.53 2.97
C LEU A 226 -12.47 -13.08 4.03
N ASP A 227 -12.87 -14.34 3.94
CA ASP A 227 -13.69 -14.97 4.97
C ASP A 227 -12.90 -15.04 6.31
N PRO A 228 -13.41 -14.41 7.40
CA PRO A 228 -12.73 -14.38 8.68
C PRO A 228 -12.49 -15.78 9.31
N SER A 229 -13.32 -16.76 8.94
CA SER A 229 -13.20 -18.14 9.47
C SER A 229 -11.91 -18.86 9.02
N ARG A 230 -11.23 -18.34 8.00
CA ARG A 230 -10.00 -18.95 7.44
C ARG A 230 -8.76 -18.76 8.30
N GLY A 231 -8.80 -17.91 9.33
CA GLY A 231 -7.65 -17.64 10.22
C GLY A 231 -6.49 -16.89 9.56
N ILE A 232 -6.71 -16.29 8.40
CA ILE A 232 -5.70 -15.51 7.67
C ILE A 232 -5.53 -14.14 8.33
N LYS A 233 -4.28 -13.71 8.51
CA LYS A 233 -3.95 -12.39 9.03
C LYS A 233 -3.87 -11.38 7.89
N PHE A 234 -4.83 -10.46 7.83
CA PHE A 234 -4.77 -9.33 6.90
C PHE A 234 -4.20 -8.10 7.59
N TYR A 235 -3.37 -7.35 6.85
CA TYR A 235 -2.78 -6.10 7.32
C TYR A 235 -3.69 -4.90 7.12
N ASN A 236 -4.58 -4.93 6.13
CA ASN A 236 -5.62 -3.94 5.92
C ASN A 236 -6.55 -3.85 7.14
N ASN A 237 -7.07 -2.67 7.42
CA ASN A 237 -7.99 -2.52 8.53
C ASN A 237 -9.34 -3.25 8.27
N PRO A 238 -10.04 -3.71 9.33
CA PRO A 238 -11.24 -4.54 9.18
C PRO A 238 -12.40 -3.85 8.45
N LEU A 239 -12.48 -2.53 8.53
CA LEU A 239 -13.55 -1.77 7.87
C LEU A 239 -13.31 -1.67 6.35
N TYR A 240 -12.03 -1.58 5.93
CA TYR A 240 -11.68 -1.63 4.52
C TYR A 240 -11.88 -3.05 3.95
N LEU A 241 -11.58 -4.10 4.71
CA LEU A 241 -11.90 -5.48 4.31
C LEU A 241 -13.42 -5.68 4.14
N ASP A 242 -14.25 -5.08 5.00
CA ASP A 242 -15.72 -5.06 4.83
C ASP A 242 -16.13 -4.33 3.54
N PHE A 243 -15.47 -3.23 3.20
CA PHE A 243 -15.73 -2.52 1.95
C PHE A 243 -15.38 -3.36 0.74
N LEU A 244 -14.24 -4.06 0.74
CA LEU A 244 -13.87 -4.97 -0.33
C LEU A 244 -14.89 -6.10 -0.52
N ARG A 245 -15.45 -6.62 0.58
CA ARG A 245 -16.52 -7.64 0.55
C ARG A 245 -17.88 -7.09 0.12
N GLY A 246 -18.02 -5.76 0.00
CA GLY A 246 -19.27 -5.10 -0.36
C GLY A 246 -20.24 -4.93 0.80
N ASN A 247 -19.79 -5.08 2.03
CA ASN A 247 -20.61 -4.88 3.24
C ASN A 247 -20.68 -3.41 3.66
N ARG A 248 -19.85 -2.55 3.07
CA ARG A 248 -19.77 -1.10 3.32
C ARG A 248 -19.54 -0.33 2.04
N GLU A 249 -19.92 0.95 2.05
CA GLU A 249 -19.59 1.90 1.00
C GLU A 249 -18.84 3.10 1.60
N TYR A 250 -17.90 3.63 0.82
CA TYR A 250 -17.12 4.80 1.19
C TYR A 250 -16.97 5.74 -0.01
N GLU A 251 -16.89 7.03 0.27
CA GLU A 251 -16.35 8.00 -0.69
C GLU A 251 -14.83 7.95 -0.69
N CYS A 252 -14.25 8.10 -1.88
CA CYS A 252 -12.80 8.06 -2.05
C CYS A 252 -12.12 9.26 -1.37
N THR A 253 -11.11 9.02 -0.57
CA THR A 253 -10.28 10.06 0.09
C THR A 253 -8.82 9.99 -0.35
N ALA A 254 -8.56 9.76 -1.64
CA ALA A 254 -7.22 9.58 -2.18
C ALA A 254 -6.30 10.80 -1.96
N PHE A 255 -6.86 11.99 -1.65
CA PHE A 255 -6.07 13.13 -1.17
C PHE A 255 -5.23 12.81 0.08
N SER A 256 -5.63 11.80 0.84
CA SER A 256 -4.90 11.38 2.05
C SER A 256 -3.61 10.60 1.75
N ASN A 257 -3.34 10.29 0.47
CA ASN A 257 -2.15 9.58 0.01
C ASN A 257 -1.44 10.36 -1.12
N PRO A 258 -1.00 11.62 -0.89
CA PRO A 258 -0.26 12.36 -1.90
C PRO A 258 0.99 11.60 -2.31
N THR A 259 1.27 11.59 -3.61
CA THR A 259 2.37 10.83 -4.22
C THR A 259 3.40 11.77 -4.82
N TYR A 260 4.64 11.68 -4.36
CA TYR A 260 5.79 12.42 -4.89
C TYR A 260 6.66 11.52 -5.78
N THR A 261 6.95 11.97 -6.99
CA THR A 261 7.64 11.24 -8.06
C THR A 261 8.85 12.05 -8.58
N PRO A 262 9.67 11.53 -9.48
CA PRO A 262 10.71 12.31 -10.17
C PRO A 262 10.19 13.55 -10.93
N MET A 263 8.89 13.66 -11.14
CA MET A 263 8.25 14.81 -11.81
C MET A 263 7.56 15.77 -10.84
N GLY A 264 7.54 15.48 -9.54
CA GLY A 264 6.84 16.25 -8.53
C GLY A 264 5.61 15.51 -7.98
N TRP A 265 4.69 16.23 -7.34
CA TRP A 265 3.47 15.70 -6.79
C TRP A 265 2.48 15.31 -7.87
N ARG A 266 2.07 14.04 -7.89
CA ARG A 266 1.11 13.50 -8.86
C ARG A 266 -0.31 13.93 -8.55
N GLU A 267 -1.00 14.45 -9.56
CA GLU A 267 -2.39 14.88 -9.46
C GLU A 267 -3.28 14.03 -10.38
N PRO A 268 -4.48 13.63 -9.94
CA PRO A 268 -5.10 13.91 -8.65
C PRO A 268 -4.71 12.91 -7.56
N CYS A 269 -4.29 11.69 -7.89
CA CYS A 269 -4.03 10.62 -6.93
C CYS A 269 -2.94 9.65 -7.42
N TYR A 270 -2.59 8.69 -6.57
CA TYR A 270 -1.62 7.65 -6.86
C TYR A 270 -1.87 6.90 -8.19
N LEU A 271 -3.11 6.69 -8.59
CA LEU A 271 -3.47 5.87 -9.76
C LEU A 271 -3.65 6.70 -11.04
N LEU A 272 -4.17 7.93 -10.90
CA LEU A 272 -4.34 8.87 -11.99
C LEU A 272 -3.15 9.84 -11.98
N GLY A 273 -2.47 9.98 -13.10
CA GLY A 273 -1.32 10.87 -13.25
C GLY A 273 -1.59 11.91 -14.35
N ASP A 274 -2.70 12.63 -14.22
CA ASP A 274 -3.12 13.58 -15.27
C ASP A 274 -2.12 14.73 -15.41
N ARG A 275 -1.53 15.16 -14.30
CA ARG A 275 -0.45 16.16 -14.26
C ARG A 275 0.39 16.03 -12.98
N HIS A 276 1.43 16.85 -12.87
CA HIS A 276 2.27 16.98 -11.69
C HIS A 276 2.35 18.43 -11.24
N THR A 277 2.31 18.67 -9.93
CA THR A 277 2.52 19.97 -9.31
C THR A 277 3.77 19.97 -8.43
N GLN A 278 4.31 21.16 -8.14
CA GLN A 278 5.42 21.31 -7.21
C GLN A 278 4.97 21.61 -5.77
N ASN A 279 3.68 21.95 -5.59
CA ASN A 279 3.11 22.27 -4.29
C ASN A 279 2.11 21.18 -3.86
N VAL A 280 2.35 20.56 -2.72
CA VAL A 280 1.47 19.51 -2.17
C VAL A 280 0.07 20.03 -1.83
N ASP A 281 -0.05 21.31 -1.47
CA ASP A 281 -1.34 21.91 -1.09
C ASP A 281 -2.34 21.93 -2.26
N ASP A 282 -1.87 21.94 -3.51
CA ASP A 282 -2.73 21.85 -4.70
C ASP A 282 -3.57 20.56 -4.69
N LEU A 283 -3.04 19.48 -4.10
CA LEU A 283 -3.72 18.19 -3.98
C LEU A 283 -4.86 18.19 -2.97
N PHE A 284 -5.00 19.24 -2.16
CA PHE A 284 -6.05 19.34 -1.14
C PHE A 284 -7.17 20.30 -1.53
N SER A 285 -7.10 20.93 -2.72
CA SER A 285 -8.10 21.89 -3.19
C SER A 285 -9.49 21.23 -3.34
N GLU A 286 -10.54 21.99 -3.05
CA GLU A 286 -11.93 21.52 -3.18
C GLU A 286 -12.29 21.27 -4.64
N GLU A 287 -11.93 22.23 -5.49
CA GLU A 287 -12.17 22.21 -6.94
C GLU A 287 -11.57 20.95 -7.61
N LEU A 288 -10.39 20.50 -7.18
CA LEU A 288 -9.78 19.27 -7.68
C LEU A 288 -10.70 18.07 -7.42
N TRP A 289 -11.17 17.90 -6.18
CA TRP A 289 -11.93 16.72 -5.77
C TRP A 289 -13.41 16.76 -6.13
N GLU A 290 -13.91 17.86 -6.68
CA GLU A 290 -15.22 17.91 -7.33
C GLU A 290 -15.22 17.13 -8.65
N ARG A 291 -14.09 17.01 -9.32
CA ARG A 291 -13.93 16.37 -10.65
C ARG A 291 -13.61 14.89 -10.57
N TYR A 292 -13.06 14.39 -9.43
CA TYR A 292 -12.56 13.01 -9.31
C TYR A 292 -13.29 12.21 -8.24
N GLY A 293 -13.41 10.90 -8.49
CA GLY A 293 -14.08 9.96 -7.61
C GLY A 293 -15.14 9.12 -8.34
N VAL A 294 -15.70 8.15 -7.62
CA VAL A 294 -16.78 7.30 -8.15
C VAL A 294 -17.98 8.16 -8.50
N GLY A 295 -18.53 8.00 -9.70
CA GLY A 295 -19.65 8.79 -10.20
C GLY A 295 -19.27 10.17 -10.79
N LYS A 296 -18.00 10.58 -10.70
CA LYS A 296 -17.47 11.83 -11.23
C LYS A 296 -16.51 11.60 -12.42
N ASP A 297 -15.55 10.70 -12.25
CA ASP A 297 -14.61 10.31 -13.31
C ASP A 297 -14.81 8.83 -13.64
N PRO A 298 -15.04 8.47 -14.93
CA PRO A 298 -15.29 7.08 -15.32
C PRO A 298 -14.12 6.13 -14.97
N ARG A 299 -12.89 6.62 -14.88
CA ARG A 299 -11.73 5.84 -14.49
C ARG A 299 -11.78 5.40 -13.02
N CYS A 300 -12.63 6.02 -12.21
CA CYS A 300 -12.84 5.70 -10.80
C CYS A 300 -13.94 4.65 -10.57
N ALA A 301 -14.72 4.28 -11.59
CA ALA A 301 -15.93 3.47 -11.45
C ALA A 301 -15.66 2.11 -10.77
N ASP A 302 -14.64 1.40 -11.21
CA ASP A 302 -14.25 0.09 -10.67
C ASP A 302 -13.17 0.15 -9.57
N CYS A 303 -12.70 1.35 -9.22
CA CYS A 303 -11.64 1.52 -8.24
C CYS A 303 -12.11 1.11 -6.83
N LEU A 304 -11.36 0.21 -6.19
CA LEU A 304 -11.51 -0.20 -4.79
C LEU A 304 -10.16 -0.11 -4.02
N MET A 305 -9.19 0.64 -4.54
CA MET A 305 -7.82 0.65 -4.06
C MET A 305 -7.68 1.22 -2.64
N HIS A 306 -6.80 0.61 -1.86
CA HIS A 306 -6.51 1.00 -0.48
C HIS A 306 -6.10 2.47 -0.33
N CYS A 307 -5.37 3.04 -1.29
CA CYS A 307 -4.94 4.45 -1.24
C CYS A 307 -6.09 5.46 -1.15
N GLY A 308 -7.30 5.11 -1.61
CA GLY A 308 -8.49 5.96 -1.50
C GLY A 308 -9.50 5.50 -0.45
N PHE A 309 -9.67 4.21 -0.28
CA PHE A 309 -10.77 3.67 0.50
C PHE A 309 -10.38 3.17 1.89
N GLU A 310 -9.12 2.75 2.11
CA GLU A 310 -8.67 2.39 3.45
C GLU A 310 -8.56 3.62 4.34
N SER A 311 -8.07 4.74 3.82
CA SER A 311 -8.09 6.02 4.53
C SER A 311 -9.51 6.55 4.78
N ALA A 312 -10.42 6.37 3.82
CA ALA A 312 -11.83 6.72 3.99
C ALA A 312 -12.46 5.98 5.17
N SER A 313 -12.18 4.68 5.29
CA SER A 313 -12.66 3.88 6.42
C SER A 313 -12.12 4.38 7.77
N ILE A 314 -10.86 4.83 7.83
CA ILE A 314 -10.25 5.42 9.03
C ILE A 314 -10.94 6.74 9.42
N PHE A 315 -11.17 7.64 8.45
CA PHE A 315 -11.87 8.90 8.71
C PHE A 315 -13.30 8.68 9.20
N GLN A 316 -14.01 7.70 8.64
CA GLN A 316 -15.37 7.39 9.06
C GLN A 316 -15.42 6.71 10.44
N ALA A 317 -14.45 5.84 10.77
CA ALA A 317 -14.39 5.17 12.06
C ALA A 317 -14.33 6.15 13.24
N LEU A 318 -13.61 7.26 13.06
CA LEU A 318 -13.50 8.30 14.11
C LEU A 318 -14.81 9.05 14.39
N SER A 319 -15.79 8.96 13.49
CA SER A 319 -17.15 9.54 13.69
C SER A 319 -18.16 8.52 14.20
N LYS A 320 -17.82 7.24 14.29
CA LYS A 320 -18.69 6.15 14.74
C LYS A 320 -18.01 5.34 15.85
N PRO A 321 -18.39 5.52 17.13
CA PRO A 321 -17.71 4.85 18.26
C PRO A 321 -17.57 3.33 18.12
N GLY A 322 -18.61 2.65 17.61
CA GLY A 322 -18.59 1.20 17.36
C GLY A 322 -17.52 0.78 16.36
N ASP A 323 -17.33 1.55 15.29
CA ASP A 323 -16.29 1.30 14.28
C ASP A 323 -14.89 1.56 14.85
N ALA A 324 -14.72 2.60 15.65
CA ALA A 324 -13.46 2.89 16.34
C ALA A 324 -13.07 1.76 17.29
N ILE A 325 -14.01 1.25 18.09
CA ILE A 325 -13.79 0.11 18.99
C ILE A 325 -13.42 -1.14 18.19
N ARG A 326 -14.12 -1.40 17.09
CA ARG A 326 -13.83 -2.55 16.22
C ARG A 326 -12.42 -2.46 15.61
N MET A 327 -12.01 -1.30 15.13
CA MET A 327 -10.66 -1.09 14.61
C MET A 327 -9.58 -1.36 15.66
N VAL A 328 -9.81 -0.94 16.90
CA VAL A 328 -8.86 -1.21 17.99
C VAL A 328 -8.86 -2.69 18.34
N LYS A 329 -10.01 -3.30 18.54
CA LYS A 329 -10.11 -4.72 18.92
C LYS A 329 -9.56 -5.63 17.82
N GLU A 330 -10.09 -5.59 16.61
CA GLU A 330 -9.67 -6.50 15.54
C GLU A 330 -8.26 -6.16 15.03
N GLY A 331 -7.89 -4.89 14.93
CA GLY A 331 -6.54 -4.46 14.57
C GLY A 331 -5.46 -4.82 15.61
N ALA A 332 -5.79 -4.80 16.91
CA ALA A 332 -4.88 -5.19 18.00
C ALA A 332 -4.83 -6.71 18.19
N PHE A 333 -5.97 -7.40 18.08
CA PHE A 333 -6.05 -8.85 18.33
C PHE A 333 -5.50 -9.70 17.17
N GLN A 334 -5.62 -9.26 15.92
CA GLN A 334 -4.93 -9.93 14.80
C GLN A 334 -3.41 -9.97 15.00
N ASN A 335 -2.88 -9.11 15.86
CA ASN A 335 -1.46 -8.94 16.12
C ASN A 335 -0.97 -9.58 17.44
N ALA A 336 -1.86 -10.00 18.34
CA ALA A 336 -1.45 -10.43 19.70
C ALA A 336 -1.21 -11.92 19.84
N GLY A 337 -1.48 -12.76 18.84
CA GLY A 337 -1.21 -14.21 18.92
C GLY A 337 -1.92 -14.92 20.09
N ILE A 338 -2.94 -14.30 20.69
CA ILE A 338 -3.71 -14.91 21.78
C ILE A 338 -4.78 -15.75 21.14
N GLY A 339 -4.47 -17.02 21.01
CA GLY A 339 -5.46 -18.03 20.71
C GLY A 339 -6.58 -17.94 21.74
N ALA A 340 -7.81 -17.86 21.26
CA ALA A 340 -8.95 -18.24 22.06
C ALA A 340 -8.80 -19.74 22.34
N GLY A 341 -8.50 -20.11 23.61
CA GLY A 341 -8.66 -21.45 24.09
C GLY A 341 -10.15 -21.78 24.25
#